data_810d6b6f4c9aafc7d14190f09829f5c9
#
_entry.id   810d6b6f4c9aafc7d14190f09829f5c9
#
_cell.length_a   1.000
_cell.length_b   1.000
_cell.length_c   1.000
_cell.angle_alpha   90.00
_cell.angle_beta   90.00
_cell.angle_gamma   90.00
#
_symmetry.space_group_name_H-M   'P 1'
#
loop_
_entity.id
_entity.type
_entity.pdbx_description
1 polymer ?
#
loop_
_entity_poly.entity_id
_entity_poly.type
_entity_poly.pdbx_seq_one_letter_code
_entity_poly.pdbx_strand_id
1 'polypeptide(L)'
;KEEKKEFRLPEANTNMHRVYAYLIKQRFIDPNIISHFAKQHTLYEDKEHHNAVFVGVDENGVPRQAHKRSTNSFGNAFRITCEGSDTRYSFSHFGKSEKLFVFEAPIDMMSFLTLYPKGWQKHSYIAMNGVYENAVLTGLKSHSNLNEIILCVDNDEGGIEAVDRLKDILAENGYPNVKRLSPEFKDWNECLKAKNGVEPLPAVPHKRKEEYLKEVSELGYLKCRPDKLTSQIYATFKNGQYNYLAEYALAGSAFFVAENSENTMFDKLRCKLKAEYKPYT
;
A
#
# COMPACT_ATOMS: atom_id res chain seq x y z
N LYS A 1 4.43 -29.12 -1.12
CA LYS A 1 5.26 -28.03 -0.53
C LYS A 1 5.89 -27.31 -1.70
N GLU A 2 5.45 -26.10 -2.00
CA GLU A 2 6.17 -25.26 -2.96
C GLU A 2 7.58 -25.03 -2.42
N GLU A 3 8.59 -25.33 -3.22
CA GLU A 3 9.97 -25.00 -2.87
C GLU A 3 10.11 -23.49 -2.75
N LYS A 4 10.55 -23.03 -1.58
CA LYS A 4 10.76 -21.61 -1.33
C LYS A 4 11.89 -21.14 -2.23
N LYS A 5 11.57 -20.38 -3.28
CA LYS A 5 12.56 -19.86 -4.22
C LYS A 5 13.54 -18.93 -3.52
N GLU A 6 14.81 -19.08 -3.83
CA GLU A 6 15.87 -18.25 -3.29
C GLU A 6 15.76 -16.81 -3.81
N PHE A 7 15.81 -15.83 -2.91
CA PHE A 7 15.82 -14.44 -3.28
C PHE A 7 17.10 -14.05 -4.01
N ARG A 8 16.95 -13.41 -5.17
CA ARG A 8 18.06 -12.85 -5.94
C ARG A 8 17.73 -11.43 -6.36
N LEU A 9 18.67 -10.51 -6.09
CA LEU A 9 18.55 -9.15 -6.59
C LEU A 9 18.60 -9.14 -8.13
N PRO A 10 17.73 -8.33 -8.79
CA PRO A 10 17.90 -8.01 -10.19
C PRO A 10 19.31 -7.43 -10.46
N GLU A 11 19.93 -7.84 -11.56
CA GLU A 11 21.23 -7.30 -11.95
C GLU A 11 21.15 -5.78 -12.19
N ALA A 12 22.08 -5.03 -11.59
CA ALA A 12 22.10 -3.58 -11.74
C ALA A 12 22.63 -3.18 -13.12
N ASN A 13 22.00 -2.16 -13.73
CA ASN A 13 22.52 -1.51 -14.92
C ASN A 13 23.77 -0.67 -14.57
N THR A 14 24.59 -0.36 -15.57
CA THR A 14 25.81 0.47 -15.44
C THR A 14 25.51 1.94 -15.13
N ASN A 15 24.27 2.37 -15.35
CA ASN A 15 23.79 3.73 -15.07
C ASN A 15 22.31 3.70 -14.66
N MET A 16 21.77 4.87 -14.26
CA MET A 16 20.39 5.02 -13.81
C MET A 16 19.62 6.07 -14.63
N HIS A 17 19.99 6.27 -15.90
CA HIS A 17 19.45 7.39 -16.69
C HIS A 17 17.92 7.31 -16.84
N ARG A 18 17.36 6.14 -17.10
CA ARG A 18 15.89 5.98 -17.24
C ARG A 18 15.17 6.15 -15.92
N VAL A 19 15.71 5.60 -14.85
CA VAL A 19 15.15 5.75 -13.50
C VAL A 19 15.16 7.21 -13.07
N TYR A 20 16.28 7.93 -13.25
CA TYR A 20 16.32 9.37 -12.97
C TYR A 20 15.32 10.15 -13.83
N ALA A 21 15.27 9.90 -15.15
CA ALA A 21 14.32 10.56 -16.03
C ALA A 21 12.86 10.30 -15.59
N TYR A 22 12.52 9.06 -15.25
CA TYR A 22 11.20 8.69 -14.77
C TYR A 22 10.85 9.39 -13.44
N LEU A 23 11.72 9.29 -12.44
CA LEU A 23 11.45 9.83 -11.11
C LEU A 23 11.40 11.36 -11.12
N ILE A 24 12.26 12.03 -11.90
CA ILE A 24 12.28 13.50 -11.99
C ILE A 24 11.15 14.03 -12.87
N LYS A 25 11.01 13.50 -14.10
CA LYS A 25 10.12 14.11 -15.10
C LYS A 25 8.66 13.66 -14.97
N GLN A 26 8.43 12.42 -14.52
CA GLN A 26 7.07 11.88 -14.41
C GLN A 26 6.54 11.89 -12.97
N ARG A 27 7.44 11.81 -11.98
CA ARG A 27 7.10 11.75 -10.56
C ARG A 27 7.47 13.00 -9.78
N PHE A 28 8.23 13.93 -10.39
CA PHE A 28 8.66 15.21 -9.79
C PHE A 28 9.50 15.08 -8.52
N ILE A 29 10.12 13.92 -8.31
CA ILE A 29 10.93 13.65 -7.13
C ILE A 29 12.26 14.41 -7.22
N ASP A 30 12.66 15.03 -6.11
CA ASP A 30 13.91 15.80 -6.01
C ASP A 30 15.12 14.91 -6.31
N PRO A 31 16.05 15.33 -7.21
CA PRO A 31 17.25 14.59 -7.54
C PRO A 31 18.15 14.26 -6.33
N ASN A 32 18.14 15.10 -5.29
CA ASN A 32 18.92 14.82 -4.08
C ASN A 32 18.35 13.65 -3.29
N ILE A 33 17.01 13.50 -3.26
CA ILE A 33 16.35 12.35 -2.65
C ILE A 33 16.71 11.07 -3.42
N ILE A 34 16.61 11.11 -4.76
CA ILE A 34 16.99 9.97 -5.59
C ILE A 34 18.46 9.59 -5.36
N SER A 35 19.36 10.59 -5.39
CA SER A 35 20.79 10.39 -5.22
C SER A 35 21.16 9.84 -3.84
N HIS A 36 20.39 10.20 -2.81
CA HIS A 36 20.59 9.66 -1.45
C HIS A 36 20.39 8.13 -1.44
N PHE A 37 19.28 7.65 -1.94
CA PHE A 37 18.98 6.20 -1.97
C PHE A 37 19.84 5.44 -3.00
N ALA A 38 20.20 6.09 -4.11
CA ALA A 38 21.12 5.51 -5.09
C ALA A 38 22.51 5.28 -4.50
N LYS A 39 23.06 6.24 -3.74
CA LYS A 39 24.35 6.11 -3.04
C LYS A 39 24.36 5.01 -1.97
N GLN A 40 23.20 4.71 -1.39
CA GLN A 40 23.04 3.61 -0.44
C GLN A 40 22.79 2.26 -1.12
N HIS A 41 22.76 2.20 -2.44
CA HIS A 41 22.43 1.03 -3.23
C HIS A 41 21.04 0.43 -2.93
N THR A 42 20.15 1.20 -2.33
CA THR A 42 18.76 0.82 -2.07
C THR A 42 17.80 1.24 -3.18
N LEU A 43 18.26 2.02 -4.14
CA LEU A 43 17.58 2.39 -5.37
C LEU A 43 18.54 2.27 -6.54
N TYR A 44 18.17 1.51 -7.58
CA TYR A 44 18.95 1.40 -8.79
C TYR A 44 18.08 1.06 -10.01
N GLU A 45 18.69 1.05 -11.21
CA GLU A 45 18.07 0.64 -12.48
C GLU A 45 18.43 -0.81 -12.76
N ASP A 46 17.45 -1.69 -13.06
CA ASP A 46 17.76 -3.04 -13.49
C ASP A 46 18.30 -3.05 -14.94
N LYS A 47 19.23 -3.98 -15.21
CA LYS A 47 19.90 -4.11 -16.49
C LYS A 47 19.00 -4.63 -17.59
N GLU A 48 18.06 -5.50 -17.25
CA GLU A 48 17.26 -6.23 -18.23
C GLU A 48 16.17 -5.37 -18.85
N HIS A 49 15.44 -4.60 -18.04
CA HIS A 49 14.26 -3.86 -18.47
C HIS A 49 14.29 -2.37 -18.10
N HIS A 50 15.37 -1.91 -17.49
CA HIS A 50 15.55 -0.53 -17.00
C HIS A 50 14.46 -0.07 -16.00
N ASN A 51 13.95 -0.99 -15.20
CA ASN A 51 13.00 -0.68 -14.14
C ASN A 51 13.69 -0.02 -12.95
N ALA A 52 12.95 0.79 -12.20
CA ALA A 52 13.39 1.22 -10.87
C ALA A 52 13.26 0.04 -9.89
N VAL A 53 14.36 -0.29 -9.22
CA VAL A 53 14.43 -1.33 -8.19
C VAL A 53 14.63 -0.67 -6.84
N PHE A 54 13.68 -0.90 -5.93
CA PHE A 54 13.70 -0.44 -4.54
C PHE A 54 14.04 -1.63 -3.65
N VAL A 55 15.08 -1.51 -2.84
CA VAL A 55 15.65 -2.62 -2.06
C VAL A 55 15.36 -2.44 -0.57
N GLY A 56 14.85 -3.50 0.06
CA GLY A 56 14.81 -3.65 1.50
C GLY A 56 16.03 -4.43 1.99
N VAL A 57 16.72 -3.89 2.97
CA VAL A 57 17.92 -4.50 3.58
C VAL A 57 17.66 -4.86 5.04
N ASP A 58 18.38 -5.86 5.54
CA ASP A 58 18.38 -6.19 6.97
C ASP A 58 19.33 -5.28 7.77
N GLU A 59 19.45 -5.54 9.07
CA GLU A 59 20.26 -4.77 10.03
C GLU A 59 21.77 -4.79 9.70
N ASN A 60 22.20 -5.76 8.90
CA ASN A 60 23.58 -5.89 8.43
C ASN A 60 23.77 -5.27 7.03
N GLY A 61 22.75 -4.64 6.47
CA GLY A 61 22.78 -4.08 5.12
C GLY A 61 22.67 -5.13 4.02
N VAL A 62 22.29 -6.38 4.35
CA VAL A 62 22.13 -7.44 3.35
C VAL A 62 20.76 -7.30 2.70
N PRO A 63 20.68 -7.25 1.35
CA PRO A 63 19.42 -7.22 0.63
C PRO A 63 18.55 -8.45 0.90
N ARG A 64 17.28 -8.22 1.28
CA ARG A 64 16.31 -9.26 1.60
C ARG A 64 15.05 -9.17 0.75
N GLN A 65 14.77 -7.99 0.20
CA GLN A 65 13.62 -7.74 -0.65
C GLN A 65 14.01 -6.81 -1.79
N ALA A 66 13.37 -6.97 -2.94
CA ALA A 66 13.40 -5.98 -4.01
C ALA A 66 12.00 -5.80 -4.60
N HIS A 67 11.61 -4.54 -4.80
CA HIS A 67 10.37 -4.16 -5.45
C HIS A 67 10.69 -3.42 -6.75
N LYS A 68 10.17 -3.91 -7.88
CA LYS A 68 10.38 -3.31 -9.20
C LYS A 68 9.20 -2.44 -9.59
N ARG A 69 9.51 -1.29 -10.17
CA ARG A 69 8.55 -0.38 -10.79
C ARG A 69 8.95 -0.11 -12.24
N SER A 70 8.04 -0.34 -13.17
CA SER A 70 8.24 0.01 -14.57
C SER A 70 8.49 1.52 -14.73
N THR A 71 9.52 1.86 -15.53
CA THR A 71 9.83 3.24 -15.94
C THR A 71 9.25 3.58 -17.30
N ASN A 72 8.53 2.66 -17.94
CA ASN A 72 7.96 2.85 -19.26
C ASN A 72 6.88 3.92 -19.27
N SER A 73 6.94 4.83 -20.27
CA SER A 73 5.93 5.85 -20.51
C SER A 73 4.76 5.33 -21.36
N PHE A 74 4.97 4.20 -22.06
CA PHE A 74 3.99 3.59 -22.95
C PHE A 74 3.78 2.13 -22.56
N GLY A 75 2.53 1.67 -22.67
CA GLY A 75 2.14 0.32 -22.31
C GLY A 75 1.76 0.15 -20.83
N ASN A 76 1.64 -1.08 -20.39
CA ASN A 76 1.23 -1.39 -19.01
C ASN A 76 2.35 -1.10 -18.01
N ALA A 77 2.15 -0.08 -17.18
CA ALA A 77 3.01 0.14 -16.03
C ALA A 77 2.73 -0.95 -14.97
N PHE A 78 3.78 -1.59 -14.49
CA PHE A 78 3.65 -2.61 -13.44
C PHE A 78 4.46 -2.25 -12.20
N ARG A 79 4.06 -2.85 -11.10
CA ARG A 79 4.80 -2.93 -9.85
C ARG A 79 4.78 -4.38 -9.38
N ILE A 80 5.93 -4.91 -8.99
CA ILE A 80 6.05 -6.31 -8.55
C ILE A 80 7.17 -6.47 -7.53
N THR A 81 6.91 -7.23 -6.49
CA THR A 81 7.94 -7.70 -5.56
C THR A 81 8.67 -8.88 -6.19
N CYS A 82 10.00 -8.86 -6.18
CA CYS A 82 10.81 -9.93 -6.72
C CYS A 82 10.59 -11.23 -5.97
N GLU A 83 10.61 -12.33 -6.69
CA GLU A 83 10.38 -13.66 -6.14
C GLU A 83 11.41 -14.01 -5.07
N GLY A 84 11.00 -14.75 -4.04
CA GLY A 84 11.84 -15.11 -2.90
C GLY A 84 12.11 -13.97 -1.91
N SER A 85 11.59 -12.76 -2.16
CA SER A 85 11.72 -11.62 -1.25
C SER A 85 11.16 -11.91 0.14
N ASP A 86 11.85 -11.43 1.16
CA ASP A 86 11.38 -11.47 2.55
C ASP A 86 10.59 -10.20 2.87
N THR A 87 9.28 -10.32 3.05
CA THR A 87 8.36 -9.19 3.30
C THR A 87 8.57 -8.50 4.64
N ARG A 88 9.42 -9.05 5.52
CA ARG A 88 9.83 -8.39 6.76
C ARG A 88 10.74 -7.19 6.52
N TYR A 89 11.31 -7.07 5.35
CA TYR A 89 12.19 -5.99 4.96
C TYR A 89 11.60 -5.24 3.78
N SER A 90 11.80 -3.95 3.72
CA SER A 90 11.26 -3.12 2.64
C SER A 90 12.12 -1.88 2.43
N PHE A 91 11.87 -1.16 1.35
CA PHE A 91 12.54 0.11 1.08
C PHE A 91 12.29 1.09 2.22
N SER A 92 13.36 1.53 2.88
CA SER A 92 13.30 2.28 4.12
C SER A 92 14.50 3.21 4.32
N HIS A 93 14.33 4.14 5.26
CA HIS A 93 15.39 4.95 5.84
C HIS A 93 15.17 5.03 7.34
N PHE A 94 16.20 4.82 8.15
CA PHE A 94 16.13 4.92 9.59
C PHE A 94 16.99 6.08 10.10
N GLY A 95 16.32 7.07 10.72
CA GLY A 95 16.93 8.20 11.37
C GLY A 95 17.01 8.03 12.88
N LYS A 96 17.38 9.11 13.58
CA LYS A 96 17.60 9.08 15.05
C LYS A 96 16.40 9.54 15.88
N SER A 97 15.33 10.05 15.25
CA SER A 97 14.15 10.51 15.99
C SER A 97 13.24 9.33 16.35
N GLU A 98 12.26 9.62 17.21
CA GLU A 98 11.26 8.65 17.66
C GLU A 98 10.16 8.38 16.63
N LYS A 99 10.17 9.10 15.50
CA LYS A 99 9.08 9.07 14.51
C LYS A 99 9.36 8.11 13.38
N LEU A 100 8.37 7.26 13.09
CA LEU A 100 8.31 6.39 11.93
C LEU A 100 7.14 6.78 11.03
N PHE A 101 7.44 7.18 9.80
CA PHE A 101 6.45 7.46 8.75
C PHE A 101 6.30 6.21 7.86
N VAL A 102 5.06 5.77 7.64
CA VAL A 102 4.74 4.52 6.95
C VAL A 102 3.94 4.82 5.69
N PHE A 103 4.39 4.34 4.54
CA PHE A 103 3.82 4.57 3.22
C PHE A 103 3.45 3.26 2.54
N GLU A 104 2.51 3.30 1.58
CA GLU A 104 2.18 2.12 0.78
C GLU A 104 3.26 1.79 -0.25
N ALA A 105 3.84 2.80 -0.89
CA ALA A 105 4.81 2.60 -1.96
C ALA A 105 6.06 3.50 -1.83
N PRO A 106 7.21 3.07 -2.37
CA PRO A 106 8.44 3.87 -2.39
C PRO A 106 8.29 5.22 -3.07
N ILE A 107 7.46 5.31 -4.12
CA ILE A 107 7.20 6.56 -4.84
C ILE A 107 6.54 7.59 -3.90
N ASP A 108 5.57 7.16 -3.09
CA ASP A 108 4.87 8.04 -2.16
C ASP A 108 5.78 8.50 -1.02
N MET A 109 6.60 7.59 -0.49
CA MET A 109 7.64 7.94 0.47
C MET A 109 8.59 9.01 -0.10
N MET A 110 9.15 8.80 -1.31
CA MET A 110 10.07 9.77 -1.93
C MET A 110 9.38 11.08 -2.29
N SER A 111 8.09 11.05 -2.67
CA SER A 111 7.28 12.23 -2.92
C SER A 111 7.07 13.05 -1.65
N PHE A 112 6.77 12.38 -0.54
CA PHE A 112 6.67 13.02 0.77
C PHE A 112 7.99 13.70 1.18
N LEU A 113 9.12 13.02 1.01
CA LEU A 113 10.45 13.58 1.30
C LEU A 113 10.76 14.81 0.43
N THR A 114 10.28 14.81 -0.83
CA THR A 114 10.40 15.95 -1.74
C THR A 114 9.52 17.13 -1.33
N LEU A 115 8.30 16.85 -0.84
CA LEU A 115 7.38 17.87 -0.33
C LEU A 115 7.88 18.51 0.98
N TYR A 116 8.51 17.71 1.85
CA TYR A 116 8.97 18.09 3.17
C TYR A 116 10.48 17.83 3.37
N PRO A 117 11.35 18.51 2.62
CA PRO A 117 12.79 18.18 2.57
C PRO A 117 13.55 18.59 3.82
N LYS A 118 13.00 19.48 4.67
CA LYS A 118 13.74 20.04 5.82
C LYS A 118 13.92 18.99 6.92
N GLY A 119 15.17 18.52 7.09
CA GLY A 119 15.56 17.66 8.20
C GLY A 119 14.98 16.25 8.15
N TRP A 120 14.53 15.80 6.98
CA TRP A 120 13.92 14.47 6.80
C TRP A 120 14.81 13.32 7.27
N GLN A 121 16.14 13.44 7.09
CA GLN A 121 17.10 12.39 7.49
C GLN A 121 17.09 12.08 9.00
N LYS A 122 16.47 12.97 9.81
CA LYS A 122 16.34 12.73 11.25
C LYS A 122 15.28 11.70 11.60
N HIS A 123 14.28 11.52 10.74
CA HIS A 123 13.13 10.64 10.96
C HIS A 123 13.30 9.31 10.24
N SER A 124 12.47 8.37 10.57
CA SER A 124 12.45 7.04 9.93
C SER A 124 11.25 6.91 8.99
N TYR A 125 11.45 6.17 7.90
CA TYR A 125 10.46 6.01 6.82
C TYR A 125 10.49 4.58 6.31
N ILE A 126 9.33 3.98 6.11
CA ILE A 126 9.16 2.64 5.51
C ILE A 126 8.08 2.69 4.44
N ALA A 127 8.35 2.09 3.28
CA ALA A 127 7.36 1.82 2.25
C ALA A 127 6.99 0.32 2.28
N MET A 128 5.75 0.00 2.64
CA MET A 128 5.29 -1.39 2.84
C MET A 128 5.25 -2.24 1.57
N ASN A 129 5.20 -1.61 0.38
CA ASN A 129 4.92 -2.25 -0.92
C ASN A 129 3.53 -2.91 -0.97
N GLY A 130 2.54 -2.22 -0.48
CA GLY A 130 1.16 -2.60 -0.23
C GLY A 130 0.73 -2.10 1.14
N VAL A 131 -0.13 -2.86 1.80
CA VAL A 131 -0.69 -2.50 3.12
C VAL A 131 -0.39 -3.54 4.20
N TYR A 132 0.73 -4.24 4.10
CA TYR A 132 1.13 -5.30 5.04
C TYR A 132 2.10 -4.79 6.10
N GLU A 133 1.87 -5.16 7.35
CA GLU A 133 2.55 -4.68 8.54
C GLU A 133 3.95 -5.26 8.78
N ASN A 134 4.33 -6.36 8.11
CA ASN A 134 5.55 -7.12 8.42
C ASN A 134 6.82 -6.27 8.48
N ALA A 135 7.04 -5.39 7.49
CA ALA A 135 8.22 -4.53 7.45
C ALA A 135 8.19 -3.47 8.55
N VAL A 136 7.00 -2.96 8.88
CA VAL A 136 6.80 -1.97 9.94
C VAL A 136 7.14 -2.59 11.30
N LEU A 137 6.58 -3.77 11.61
CA LEU A 137 6.84 -4.49 12.87
C LEU A 137 8.31 -4.88 13.01
N THR A 138 8.96 -5.29 11.91
CA THR A 138 10.40 -5.61 11.92
C THR A 138 11.23 -4.35 12.17
N GLY A 139 10.95 -3.25 11.49
CA GLY A 139 11.62 -1.96 11.69
C GLY A 139 11.49 -1.45 13.13
N LEU A 140 10.29 -1.54 13.72
CA LEU A 140 10.04 -1.14 15.11
C LEU A 140 10.80 -2.02 16.12
N LYS A 141 10.88 -3.33 15.88
CA LYS A 141 11.65 -4.26 16.74
C LYS A 141 13.15 -4.00 16.67
N SER A 142 13.68 -3.66 15.49
CA SER A 142 15.11 -3.40 15.28
C SER A 142 15.55 -2.00 15.75
N HIS A 143 14.61 -1.06 15.95
CA HIS A 143 14.88 0.32 16.32
C HIS A 143 14.05 0.74 17.54
N SER A 144 14.55 0.45 18.72
CA SER A 144 13.85 0.64 20.01
C SER A 144 13.55 2.11 20.37
N ASN A 145 14.14 3.07 19.66
CA ASN A 145 13.84 4.50 19.83
C ASN A 145 12.52 4.90 19.15
N LEU A 146 11.97 4.10 18.26
CA LEU A 146 10.74 4.41 17.53
C LEU A 146 9.51 4.16 18.39
N ASN A 147 8.72 5.20 18.66
CA ASN A 147 7.54 5.12 19.51
C ASN A 147 6.35 5.97 19.01
N GLU A 148 6.54 6.83 18.00
CA GLU A 148 5.47 7.58 17.33
C GLU A 148 5.36 7.12 15.87
N ILE A 149 4.27 6.44 15.54
CA ILE A 149 4.05 5.88 14.20
C ILE A 149 3.04 6.76 13.45
N ILE A 150 3.40 7.20 12.25
CA ILE A 150 2.58 8.07 11.41
C ILE A 150 2.25 7.30 10.12
N LEU A 151 1.00 6.87 9.99
CA LEU A 151 0.50 6.20 8.80
C LEU A 151 0.23 7.24 7.72
N CYS A 152 1.03 7.22 6.68
CA CYS A 152 0.98 8.10 5.50
C CYS A 152 0.48 7.32 4.27
N VAL A 153 -0.45 6.40 4.48
CA VAL A 153 -1.04 5.56 3.44
C VAL A 153 -1.95 6.37 2.53
N ASP A 154 -2.25 5.82 1.36
CA ASP A 154 -3.04 6.46 0.32
C ASP A 154 -4.42 6.91 0.84
N ASN A 155 -4.98 7.92 0.19
CA ASN A 155 -6.31 8.44 0.52
C ASN A 155 -7.34 7.90 -0.49
N ASP A 156 -7.28 6.59 -0.69
CA ASP A 156 -8.25 5.80 -1.42
C ASP A 156 -8.91 4.75 -0.49
N GLU A 157 -9.86 3.99 -1.01
CA GLU A 157 -10.62 3.02 -0.19
C GLU A 157 -9.69 2.03 0.52
N GLY A 158 -8.69 1.47 -0.20
CA GLY A 158 -7.77 0.48 0.36
C GLY A 158 -6.88 1.04 1.47
N GLY A 159 -6.32 2.24 1.25
CA GLY A 159 -5.49 2.92 2.25
C GLY A 159 -6.28 3.34 3.49
N ILE A 160 -7.53 3.81 3.30
CA ILE A 160 -8.41 4.19 4.42
C ILE A 160 -8.74 2.98 5.30
N GLU A 161 -9.12 1.85 4.71
CA GLU A 161 -9.40 0.61 5.44
C GLU A 161 -8.15 0.06 6.14
N ALA A 162 -6.99 0.15 5.49
CA ALA A 162 -5.74 -0.30 6.07
C ALA A 162 -5.36 0.44 7.36
N VAL A 163 -5.78 1.70 7.52
CA VAL A 163 -5.46 2.52 8.72
C VAL A 163 -5.94 1.86 10.01
N ASP A 164 -7.21 1.49 10.08
CA ASP A 164 -7.79 0.95 11.31
C ASP A 164 -7.19 -0.44 11.62
N ARG A 165 -7.08 -1.30 10.59
CA ARG A 165 -6.41 -2.59 10.73
C ARG A 165 -4.96 -2.46 11.19
N LEU A 166 -4.18 -1.55 10.61
CA LEU A 166 -2.79 -1.33 11.00
C LEU A 166 -2.68 -0.78 12.43
N LYS A 167 -3.58 0.13 12.85
CA LYS A 167 -3.63 0.63 14.23
C LYS A 167 -3.85 -0.50 15.21
N ASP A 168 -4.81 -1.38 14.95
CA ASP A 168 -5.12 -2.51 15.82
C ASP A 168 -3.92 -3.46 15.94
N ILE A 169 -3.34 -3.87 14.81
CA ILE A 169 -2.16 -4.74 14.78
C ILE A 169 -0.97 -4.11 15.54
N LEU A 170 -0.71 -2.82 15.32
CA LEU A 170 0.39 -2.12 15.98
C LEU A 170 0.16 -2.02 17.49
N ALA A 171 -1.07 -1.71 17.92
CA ALA A 171 -1.42 -1.65 19.34
C ALA A 171 -1.28 -3.03 20.03
N GLU A 172 -1.74 -4.10 19.39
CA GLU A 172 -1.57 -5.49 19.87
C GLU A 172 -0.10 -5.90 20.02
N ASN A 173 0.79 -5.31 19.18
CA ASN A 173 2.23 -5.55 19.26
C ASN A 173 2.97 -4.57 20.19
N GLY A 174 2.26 -3.76 20.98
CA GLY A 174 2.84 -2.85 21.97
C GLY A 174 3.18 -1.45 21.46
N TYR A 175 2.67 -1.04 20.28
CA TYR A 175 2.87 0.26 19.67
C TYR A 175 1.54 1.04 19.51
N PRO A 176 0.93 1.55 20.61
CA PRO A 176 -0.38 2.18 20.57
C PRO A 176 -0.36 3.64 20.07
N ASN A 177 0.82 4.30 20.01
CA ASN A 177 0.93 5.69 19.58
C ASN A 177 0.98 5.81 18.07
N VAL A 178 -0.18 5.59 17.44
CA VAL A 178 -0.36 5.60 15.99
C VAL A 178 -1.25 6.75 15.56
N LYS A 179 -0.75 7.57 14.64
CA LYS A 179 -1.47 8.69 14.02
C LYS A 179 -1.62 8.46 12.52
N ARG A 180 -2.62 9.08 11.90
CA ARG A 180 -2.73 9.17 10.45
C ARG A 180 -2.35 10.57 9.99
N LEU A 181 -1.57 10.63 8.91
CA LEU A 181 -1.33 11.83 8.11
C LEU A 181 -1.77 11.53 6.68
N SER A 182 -2.94 12.01 6.30
CA SER A 182 -3.50 11.77 4.97
C SER A 182 -2.93 12.73 3.94
N PRO A 183 -2.63 12.27 2.71
CA PRO A 183 -2.40 13.18 1.59
C PRO A 183 -3.69 13.95 1.25
N GLU A 184 -3.54 15.14 0.68
CA GLU A 184 -4.67 15.97 0.23
C GLU A 184 -5.40 15.33 -0.96
N PHE A 185 -4.66 14.70 -1.87
CA PHE A 185 -5.15 13.99 -3.04
C PHE A 185 -5.09 12.47 -2.82
N LYS A 186 -5.23 11.68 -3.87
CA LYS A 186 -5.24 10.23 -3.78
C LYS A 186 -4.03 9.66 -3.03
N ASP A 187 -2.83 10.14 -3.33
CA ASP A 187 -1.56 9.70 -2.75
C ASP A 187 -0.56 10.86 -2.68
N TRP A 188 0.60 10.64 -2.08
CA TRP A 188 1.63 11.68 -1.92
C TRP A 188 2.28 12.10 -3.24
N ASN A 189 2.30 11.20 -4.24
CA ASN A 189 2.79 11.60 -5.56
C ASN A 189 1.80 12.50 -6.29
N GLU A 190 0.50 12.31 -6.10
CA GLU A 190 -0.52 13.23 -6.63
C GLU A 190 -0.43 14.60 -5.96
N CYS A 191 -0.12 14.68 -4.66
CA CYS A 191 0.16 15.97 -3.98
C CYS A 191 1.39 16.67 -4.60
N LEU A 192 2.44 15.91 -4.91
CA LEU A 192 3.65 16.46 -5.52
C LEU A 192 3.41 16.91 -6.97
N LYS A 193 2.61 16.19 -7.75
CA LYS A 193 2.16 16.58 -9.09
C LYS A 193 1.37 17.87 -9.05
N ALA A 194 0.40 18.00 -8.14
CA ALA A 194 -0.38 19.22 -7.95
C ALA A 194 0.51 20.43 -7.70
N LYS A 195 1.51 20.27 -6.82
CA LYS A 195 2.51 21.33 -6.54
C LYS A 195 3.30 21.76 -7.78
N ASN A 196 3.46 20.85 -8.75
CA ASN A 196 4.14 21.11 -10.03
C ASN A 196 3.19 21.48 -11.18
N GLY A 197 1.92 21.83 -10.88
CA GLY A 197 0.95 22.31 -11.84
C GLY A 197 0.32 21.23 -12.73
N VAL A 198 0.44 19.95 -12.35
CA VAL A 198 -0.24 18.83 -13.02
C VAL A 198 -1.51 18.52 -12.26
N GLU A 199 -2.62 18.32 -12.97
CA GLU A 199 -3.92 17.98 -12.37
C GLU A 199 -3.82 16.63 -11.62
N PRO A 200 -4.07 16.62 -10.30
CA PRO A 200 -3.92 15.42 -9.49
C PRO A 200 -5.18 14.55 -9.51
N LEU A 201 -5.01 13.27 -9.27
CA LEU A 201 -6.14 12.39 -8.96
C LEU A 201 -6.71 12.74 -7.59
N PRO A 202 -8.04 12.94 -7.47
CA PRO A 202 -8.67 13.31 -6.22
C PRO A 202 -8.61 12.18 -5.18
N ALA A 203 -8.65 12.56 -3.90
CA ALA A 203 -8.92 11.64 -2.81
C ALA A 203 -10.32 11.04 -2.96
N VAL A 204 -10.46 9.79 -2.51
CA VAL A 204 -11.80 9.15 -2.44
C VAL A 204 -12.48 9.61 -1.15
N PRO A 205 -13.76 10.03 -1.18
CA PRO A 205 -14.49 10.38 0.01
C PRO A 205 -14.53 9.22 1.00
N HIS A 206 -14.10 9.47 2.23
CA HIS A 206 -14.17 8.46 3.29
C HIS A 206 -15.63 8.27 3.70
N LYS A 207 -16.19 7.10 3.40
CA LYS A 207 -17.44 6.65 3.99
C LYS A 207 -17.10 5.75 5.18
N ARG A 208 -17.70 6.06 6.33
CA ARG A 208 -17.59 5.18 7.49
C ARG A 208 -18.28 3.86 7.20
N LYS A 209 -17.76 2.79 7.76
CA LYS A 209 -18.33 1.44 7.65
C LYS A 209 -19.85 1.41 7.90
N GLU A 210 -20.31 2.14 8.92
CA GLU A 210 -21.72 2.22 9.28
C GLU A 210 -22.55 2.89 8.16
N GLU A 211 -21.96 3.85 7.42
CA GLU A 211 -22.61 4.52 6.29
C GLU A 211 -22.78 3.56 5.11
N TYR A 212 -21.75 2.73 4.82
CA TYR A 212 -21.87 1.69 3.81
C TYR A 212 -22.92 0.64 4.16
N LEU A 213 -22.89 0.15 5.41
CA LEU A 213 -23.86 -0.83 5.88
C LEU A 213 -25.28 -0.26 5.85
N LYS A 214 -25.45 1.02 6.18
CA LYS A 214 -26.72 1.72 6.11
C LYS A 214 -27.21 1.87 4.68
N GLU A 215 -26.36 2.33 3.74
CA GLU A 215 -26.71 2.43 2.32
C GLU A 215 -27.08 1.06 1.74
N VAL A 216 -26.33 0.01 2.02
CA VAL A 216 -26.62 -1.35 1.56
C VAL A 216 -27.95 -1.86 2.14
N SER A 217 -28.22 -1.57 3.42
CA SER A 217 -29.49 -1.91 4.07
C SER A 217 -30.67 -1.12 3.48
N GLU A 218 -30.51 0.19 3.23
CA GLU A 218 -31.52 1.05 2.64
C GLU A 218 -31.85 0.66 1.18
N LEU A 219 -30.87 0.14 0.45
CA LEU A 219 -31.06 -0.41 -0.89
C LEU A 219 -31.78 -1.77 -0.90
N GLY A 220 -32.06 -2.36 0.27
CA GLY A 220 -32.81 -3.62 0.42
C GLY A 220 -32.08 -4.87 -0.10
N TYR A 221 -30.81 -4.76 -0.41
CA TYR A 221 -30.04 -5.86 -1.04
C TYR A 221 -29.38 -6.82 -0.06
N LEU A 222 -29.20 -6.43 1.21
CA LEU A 222 -28.48 -7.24 2.20
C LEU A 222 -29.07 -7.03 3.60
N LYS A 223 -29.55 -8.10 4.23
CA LYS A 223 -29.73 -8.14 5.68
C LYS A 223 -28.41 -8.61 6.29
N CYS A 224 -27.65 -7.69 6.81
CA CYS A 224 -26.43 -7.99 7.53
C CYS A 224 -26.67 -7.91 9.03
N ARG A 225 -26.20 -8.91 9.80
CA ARG A 225 -26.13 -8.81 11.25
C ARG A 225 -24.70 -8.38 11.61
N PRO A 226 -24.48 -7.09 11.90
CA PRO A 226 -23.12 -6.55 12.13
C PRO A 226 -22.40 -7.19 13.31
N ASP A 227 -23.16 -7.65 14.29
CA ASP A 227 -22.72 -8.26 15.55
C ASP A 227 -22.05 -9.64 15.42
N LYS A 228 -22.18 -10.26 14.24
CA LYS A 228 -21.58 -11.59 13.96
C LYS A 228 -20.54 -11.61 12.87
N LEU A 229 -20.21 -10.45 12.32
CA LEU A 229 -19.20 -10.36 11.27
C LEU A 229 -17.83 -10.08 11.90
N THR A 230 -16.94 -11.06 11.84
CA THR A 230 -15.52 -10.88 12.17
C THR A 230 -14.74 -10.26 11.02
N SER A 231 -15.32 -10.24 9.81
CA SER A 231 -14.83 -9.51 8.66
C SER A 231 -15.98 -9.03 7.79
N GLN A 232 -15.72 -8.08 6.92
CA GLN A 232 -16.76 -7.25 6.33
C GLN A 232 -16.80 -7.35 4.83
N ILE A 233 -17.98 -7.34 4.30
CA ILE A 233 -18.21 -7.25 2.85
C ILE A 233 -18.76 -5.87 2.57
N TYR A 234 -18.05 -5.14 1.72
CA TYR A 234 -18.49 -3.84 1.22
C TYR A 234 -18.93 -4.01 -0.24
N ALA A 235 -20.09 -3.49 -0.57
CA ALA A 235 -20.51 -3.36 -1.94
C ALA A 235 -20.76 -1.89 -2.23
N THR A 236 -20.03 -1.33 -3.18
CA THR A 236 -20.32 0.01 -3.70
C THR A 236 -20.91 -0.09 -5.09
N PHE A 237 -21.98 0.67 -5.30
CA PHE A 237 -22.59 0.83 -6.62
C PHE A 237 -22.19 2.20 -7.17
N LYS A 238 -21.46 2.22 -8.26
CA LYS A 238 -21.12 3.46 -8.95
C LYS A 238 -21.46 3.30 -10.42
N ASN A 239 -22.41 4.08 -10.92
CA ASN A 239 -22.78 4.14 -12.34
C ASN A 239 -23.08 2.77 -12.99
N GLY A 240 -23.81 1.89 -12.33
CA GLY A 240 -24.18 0.58 -12.88
C GLY A 240 -23.05 -0.46 -12.90
N GLN A 241 -21.89 -0.14 -12.36
CA GLN A 241 -20.79 -1.09 -12.12
C GLN A 241 -20.65 -1.34 -10.62
N TYR A 242 -20.29 -2.56 -10.26
CA TYR A 242 -20.10 -2.95 -8.86
C TYR A 242 -18.62 -2.91 -8.51
N ASN A 243 -18.26 -2.11 -7.50
CA ASN A 243 -17.03 -2.29 -6.76
C ASN A 243 -17.41 -2.91 -5.42
N TYR A 244 -16.85 -4.06 -5.10
CA TYR A 244 -17.03 -4.69 -3.80
C TYR A 244 -15.69 -5.02 -3.20
N LEU A 245 -15.60 -4.79 -1.90
CA LEU A 245 -14.58 -5.32 -1.02
C LEU A 245 -15.22 -6.41 -0.20
N ALA A 246 -14.65 -7.59 -0.22
CA ALA A 246 -15.11 -8.70 0.58
C ALA A 246 -14.00 -9.09 1.57
N GLU A 247 -14.23 -8.84 2.83
CA GLU A 247 -13.47 -9.45 3.91
C GLU A 247 -14.30 -10.59 4.49
N TYR A 248 -13.66 -11.76 4.66
CA TYR A 248 -14.32 -12.96 5.16
C TYR A 248 -14.11 -13.16 6.64
N ALA A 249 -15.21 -13.48 7.31
CA ALA A 249 -15.14 -14.05 8.63
C ALA A 249 -14.56 -15.46 8.56
N LEU A 250 -13.47 -15.70 9.25
CA LEU A 250 -12.80 -17.00 9.36
C LEU A 250 -13.67 -18.08 10.07
N ALA A 251 -14.79 -17.71 10.63
CA ALA A 251 -15.70 -18.62 11.31
C ALA A 251 -17.00 -18.82 10.53
N GLY A 252 -16.92 -19.46 9.38
CA GLY A 252 -18.02 -20.14 8.71
C GLY A 252 -19.36 -19.39 8.64
N SER A 253 -19.72 -18.93 7.47
CA SER A 253 -21.06 -18.51 7.08
C SER A 253 -21.45 -17.06 7.36
N ALA A 254 -20.94 -16.15 6.51
CA ALA A 254 -21.74 -14.96 6.21
C ALA A 254 -22.92 -15.41 5.33
N PHE A 255 -24.12 -15.50 5.88
CA PHE A 255 -25.32 -15.75 5.11
C PHE A 255 -25.83 -14.45 4.50
N PHE A 256 -25.74 -14.33 3.19
CA PHE A 256 -26.48 -13.33 2.44
C PHE A 256 -27.88 -13.87 2.19
N VAL A 257 -28.87 -13.23 2.75
CA VAL A 257 -30.26 -13.49 2.39
C VAL A 257 -30.68 -12.39 1.41
N ALA A 258 -30.76 -12.76 0.14
CA ALA A 258 -31.42 -11.91 -0.86
C ALA A 258 -32.93 -11.96 -0.62
N GLU A 259 -33.55 -10.84 -0.31
CA GLU A 259 -35.01 -10.78 -0.14
C GLU A 259 -35.81 -10.71 -1.46
N ASN A 260 -35.13 -10.52 -2.59
CA ASN A 260 -35.77 -10.48 -3.90
C ASN A 260 -35.11 -11.35 -4.92
N SER A 261 -35.74 -12.45 -5.26
CA SER A 261 -35.26 -13.45 -6.24
C SER A 261 -35.29 -12.97 -7.71
N GLU A 262 -35.86 -11.80 -7.99
CA GLU A 262 -36.02 -11.29 -9.36
C GLU A 262 -34.95 -10.29 -9.80
N ASN A 263 -33.96 -10.03 -8.98
CA ASN A 263 -32.97 -9.00 -9.30
C ASN A 263 -31.75 -9.60 -10.02
N THR A 264 -31.74 -9.49 -11.36
CA THR A 264 -30.64 -9.92 -12.25
C THR A 264 -29.28 -9.36 -11.87
N MET A 265 -29.23 -8.25 -11.11
CA MET A 265 -28.06 -7.59 -10.60
C MET A 265 -27.43 -8.38 -9.45
N PHE A 266 -28.27 -8.92 -8.57
CA PHE A 266 -27.85 -9.74 -7.44
C PHE A 266 -27.30 -11.09 -7.89
N ASP A 267 -27.91 -11.70 -8.91
CA ASP A 267 -27.42 -12.94 -9.49
C ASP A 267 -26.05 -12.78 -10.16
N LYS A 268 -25.81 -11.65 -10.82
CA LYS A 268 -24.48 -11.29 -11.36
C LYS A 268 -23.44 -11.11 -10.27
N LEU A 269 -23.76 -10.45 -9.16
CA LEU A 269 -22.89 -10.29 -8.00
C LEU A 269 -22.60 -11.65 -7.36
N ARG A 270 -23.61 -12.48 -7.15
CA ARG A 270 -23.50 -13.84 -6.60
C ARG A 270 -22.65 -14.76 -7.47
N CYS A 271 -22.83 -14.70 -8.80
CA CYS A 271 -22.00 -15.46 -9.74
C CYS A 271 -20.55 -15.00 -9.73
N LYS A 272 -20.29 -13.69 -9.63
CA LYS A 272 -18.96 -13.13 -9.58
C LYS A 272 -18.25 -13.48 -8.27
N LEU A 273 -18.94 -13.36 -7.14
CA LEU A 273 -18.43 -13.79 -5.83
C LEU A 273 -18.08 -15.29 -5.81
N LYS A 274 -18.92 -16.16 -6.39
CA LYS A 274 -18.65 -17.60 -6.50
C LYS A 274 -17.48 -17.92 -7.44
N ALA A 275 -17.25 -17.12 -8.48
CA ALA A 275 -16.17 -17.33 -9.43
C ALA A 275 -14.81 -16.90 -8.89
N GLU A 276 -14.78 -15.82 -8.10
CA GLU A 276 -13.54 -15.26 -7.52
C GLU A 276 -13.11 -15.97 -6.23
N TYR A 277 -14.04 -16.61 -5.53
CA TYR A 277 -13.79 -17.27 -4.26
C TYR A 277 -14.18 -18.75 -4.30
N LYS A 278 -13.27 -19.57 -4.81
CA LYS A 278 -13.33 -21.01 -4.54
C LYS A 278 -12.89 -21.19 -3.07
N PRO A 279 -13.71 -21.82 -2.22
CA PRO A 279 -13.25 -22.20 -0.90
C PRO A 279 -12.02 -23.10 -1.05
N TYR A 280 -10.97 -22.80 -0.33
CA TYR A 280 -9.87 -23.74 -0.16
C TYR A 280 -10.43 -24.97 0.58
N THR A 281 -10.60 -26.07 -0.13
CA THR A 281 -10.82 -27.40 0.44
C THR A 281 -9.48 -27.98 0.85
#